data_3efafc3295015c890707bc1516990aaa
#
_entry.id   3efafc3295015c890707bc1516990aaa
#
_cell.length_a   1.000
_cell.length_b   1.000
_cell.length_c   1.000
_cell.angle_alpha   90.00
_cell.angle_beta   90.00
_cell.angle_gamma   90.00
#
_symmetry.space_group_name_H-M   'P 1'
#
loop_
_entity.id
_entity.type
_entity.pdbx_description
1 polymer ?
#
loop_
_entity_poly.entity_id
_entity_poly.type
_entity_poly.pdbx_seq_one_letter_code
_entity_poly.pdbx_strand_id
1 'polypeptide(L)'
;VVLIGGDPGIGKSTLLLQALALMSAQVPALYVTGEESLAQVAGRAQRLGLPLDNLHALAETCVEKILAQASSAKPSPRLLVADSIQTLWSELLTAAPGSVSQVRESAAKLVRFAKETGTSVFLVGHVTKEGGIAGPRVLEHMVDAVLYFEGEAGSRFRVLRAFKNRFGAVNELGVFAMGDKGLREVPNPSAIFLSGSSTAQPGSAVMVTREGTRPLMVEVQALVD
;
A
#
# COMPACT_ATOMS: atom_id res chain seq x y z
N VAL A 1 4.20 5.06 -11.27
CA VAL A 1 3.00 4.47 -10.63
C VAL A 1 3.40 3.32 -9.74
N VAL A 2 2.88 3.29 -8.53
CA VAL A 2 3.16 2.26 -7.52
C VAL A 2 1.87 1.49 -7.21
N LEU A 3 1.94 0.16 -7.23
CA LEU A 3 0.85 -0.71 -6.81
C LEU A 3 1.16 -1.25 -5.41
N ILE A 4 0.21 -1.11 -4.48
CA ILE A 4 0.28 -1.72 -3.15
C ILE A 4 -0.77 -2.81 -3.05
N GLY A 5 -0.32 -4.06 -3.04
CA GLY A 5 -1.13 -5.25 -2.86
C GLY A 5 -1.13 -5.75 -1.43
N GLY A 6 -2.10 -6.57 -1.08
CA GLY A 6 -2.19 -7.24 0.23
C GLY A 6 -3.61 -7.61 0.61
N ASP A 7 -3.76 -8.44 1.62
CA ASP A 7 -5.05 -8.93 2.09
C ASP A 7 -5.99 -7.78 2.51
N PRO A 8 -7.31 -7.93 2.37
CA PRO A 8 -8.27 -6.98 2.93
C PRO A 8 -8.05 -6.80 4.44
N GLY A 9 -8.19 -5.57 4.94
CA GLY A 9 -8.04 -5.27 6.37
C GLY A 9 -6.61 -5.24 6.91
N ILE A 10 -5.57 -5.54 6.09
CA ILE A 10 -4.17 -5.57 6.53
C ILE A 10 -3.63 -4.18 6.95
N GLY A 11 -4.25 -3.10 6.47
CA GLY A 11 -3.87 -1.72 6.81
C GLY A 11 -3.31 -0.91 5.64
N LYS A 12 -3.49 -1.34 4.37
CA LYS A 12 -3.03 -0.60 3.17
C LYS A 12 -3.53 0.84 3.14
N SER A 13 -4.85 1.01 3.30
CA SER A 13 -5.49 2.33 3.32
C SER A 13 -4.98 3.21 4.47
N THR A 14 -4.69 2.61 5.63
CA THR A 14 -4.09 3.31 6.77
C THR A 14 -2.67 3.78 6.45
N LEU A 15 -1.84 2.90 5.89
CA LEU A 15 -0.47 3.23 5.50
C LEU A 15 -0.43 4.40 4.52
N LEU A 16 -1.25 4.31 3.46
CA LEU A 16 -1.27 5.34 2.42
C LEU A 16 -1.87 6.65 2.91
N LEU A 17 -2.92 6.61 3.73
CA LEU A 17 -3.49 7.81 4.30
C LEU A 17 -2.47 8.54 5.20
N GLN A 18 -1.74 7.80 6.05
CA GLN A 18 -0.66 8.36 6.87
C GLN A 18 0.46 8.96 6.01
N ALA A 19 0.96 8.22 5.02
CA ALA A 19 2.00 8.68 4.13
C ALA A 19 1.56 9.94 3.36
N LEU A 20 0.36 9.92 2.79
CA LEU A 20 -0.17 11.02 2.00
C LEU A 20 -0.39 12.28 2.85
N ALA A 21 -0.93 12.13 4.06
CA ALA A 21 -1.14 13.25 4.98
C ALA A 21 0.17 13.93 5.37
N LEU A 22 1.22 13.15 5.65
CA LEU A 22 2.54 13.69 5.96
C LEU A 22 3.19 14.39 4.76
N MET A 23 3.04 13.81 3.57
CA MET A 23 3.59 14.38 2.34
C MET A 23 2.80 15.60 1.85
N SER A 24 1.51 15.70 2.17
CA SER A 24 0.66 16.81 1.77
C SER A 24 1.11 18.17 2.34
N ALA A 25 1.89 18.16 3.41
CA ALA A 25 2.53 19.38 3.93
C ALA A 25 3.52 20.01 2.94
N GLN A 26 4.05 19.23 1.99
CA GLN A 26 5.06 19.68 1.04
C GLN A 26 4.52 19.76 -0.40
N VAL A 27 3.60 18.90 -0.77
CA VAL A 27 3.06 18.83 -2.13
C VAL A 27 1.55 18.59 -2.13
N PRO A 28 0.80 19.12 -3.09
CA PRO A 28 -0.64 18.87 -3.20
C PRO A 28 -0.93 17.38 -3.36
N ALA A 29 -1.85 16.86 -2.56
CA ALA A 29 -2.17 15.46 -2.50
C ALA A 29 -3.68 15.20 -2.63
N LEU A 30 -4.06 14.15 -3.35
CA LEU A 30 -5.44 13.72 -3.56
C LEU A 30 -5.61 12.25 -3.16
N TYR A 31 -6.51 12.00 -2.21
CA TYR A 31 -6.94 10.66 -1.83
C TYR A 31 -8.30 10.35 -2.45
N VAL A 32 -8.33 9.41 -3.38
CA VAL A 32 -9.56 8.94 -4.01
C VAL A 32 -10.00 7.67 -3.33
N THR A 33 -11.23 7.67 -2.80
CA THR A 33 -11.84 6.50 -2.16
C THR A 33 -13.01 5.99 -2.99
N GLY A 34 -12.99 4.70 -3.30
CA GLY A 34 -14.09 3.99 -3.94
C GLY A 34 -14.84 3.05 -3.00
N GLU A 35 -14.31 2.81 -1.80
CA GLU A 35 -14.89 1.88 -0.81
C GLU A 35 -15.49 2.58 0.40
N GLU A 36 -14.90 3.68 0.83
CA GLU A 36 -15.29 4.39 2.03
C GLU A 36 -15.88 5.76 1.72
N SER A 37 -16.79 6.22 2.55
CA SER A 37 -17.28 7.59 2.51
C SER A 37 -16.20 8.59 2.96
N LEU A 38 -16.31 9.85 2.54
CA LEU A 38 -15.42 10.91 3.01
C LEU A 38 -15.43 11.07 4.52
N ALA A 39 -16.60 10.86 5.17
CA ALA A 39 -16.73 10.90 6.63
C ALA A 39 -15.92 9.78 7.30
N GLN A 40 -15.87 8.59 6.74
CA GLN A 40 -15.06 7.48 7.26
C GLN A 40 -13.57 7.75 7.10
N VAL A 41 -13.13 8.26 5.95
CA VAL A 41 -11.73 8.66 5.71
C VAL A 41 -11.32 9.77 6.69
N ALA A 42 -12.15 10.81 6.85
CA ALA A 42 -11.91 11.91 7.78
C ALA A 42 -11.85 11.43 9.24
N GLY A 43 -12.79 10.59 9.67
CA GLY A 43 -12.80 10.01 11.00
C GLY A 43 -11.57 9.15 11.29
N ARG A 44 -11.08 8.39 10.29
CA ARG A 44 -9.82 7.66 10.39
C ARG A 44 -8.64 8.61 10.55
N ALA A 45 -8.56 9.63 9.72
CA ALA A 45 -7.48 10.62 9.79
C ALA A 45 -7.43 11.34 11.14
N GLN A 46 -8.59 11.72 11.69
CA GLN A 46 -8.70 12.33 13.03
C GLN A 46 -8.23 11.38 14.14
N ARG A 47 -8.68 10.12 14.12
CA ARG A 47 -8.26 9.10 15.09
C ARG A 47 -6.74 8.89 15.05
N LEU A 48 -6.14 8.96 13.88
CA LEU A 48 -4.70 8.82 13.68
C LEU A 48 -3.92 10.10 14.00
N GLY A 49 -4.60 11.23 14.26
CA GLY A 49 -3.97 12.52 14.52
C GLY A 49 -3.20 13.09 13.32
N LEU A 50 -3.70 12.86 12.10
CA LEU A 50 -3.01 13.25 10.88
C LEU A 50 -3.27 14.73 10.53
N PRO A 51 -2.28 15.43 9.98
CA PRO A 51 -2.48 16.76 9.40
C PRO A 51 -3.34 16.66 8.14
N LEU A 52 -4.38 17.48 8.02
CA LEU A 52 -5.34 17.44 6.91
C LEU A 52 -5.33 18.70 6.04
N ASP A 53 -4.53 19.71 6.38
CA ASP A 53 -4.62 21.05 5.81
C ASP A 53 -4.50 21.11 4.29
N ASN A 54 -3.68 20.24 3.70
CA ASN A 54 -3.44 20.19 2.25
C ASN A 54 -3.78 18.81 1.64
N LEU A 55 -4.49 17.98 2.38
CA LEU A 55 -4.96 16.68 1.90
C LEU A 55 -6.38 16.82 1.37
N HIS A 56 -6.56 16.66 0.08
CA HIS A 56 -7.87 16.60 -0.55
C HIS A 56 -8.35 15.16 -0.64
N ALA A 57 -9.64 14.94 -0.41
CA ALA A 57 -10.26 13.63 -0.54
C ALA A 57 -11.44 13.70 -1.52
N LEU A 58 -11.59 12.67 -2.34
CA LEU A 58 -12.63 12.53 -3.36
C LEU A 58 -13.28 11.14 -3.25
N ALA A 59 -14.59 11.09 -3.07
CA ALA A 59 -15.37 9.87 -3.18
C ALA A 59 -15.91 9.76 -4.60
N GLU A 60 -15.23 9.02 -5.46
CA GLU A 60 -15.59 8.79 -6.86
C GLU A 60 -15.01 7.45 -7.34
N THR A 61 -15.72 6.78 -8.22
CA THR A 61 -15.31 5.48 -8.79
C THR A 61 -15.17 5.51 -10.31
N CYS A 62 -15.75 6.51 -11.00
CA CYS A 62 -15.55 6.71 -12.43
C CYS A 62 -14.18 7.34 -12.69
N VAL A 63 -13.29 6.61 -13.36
CA VAL A 63 -11.91 7.05 -13.58
C VAL A 63 -11.83 8.34 -14.42
N GLU A 64 -12.73 8.54 -15.37
CA GLU A 64 -12.80 9.75 -16.19
C GLU A 64 -13.08 10.99 -15.33
N LYS A 65 -14.03 10.87 -14.39
CA LYS A 65 -14.37 11.96 -13.46
C LYS A 65 -13.24 12.26 -12.49
N ILE A 66 -12.58 11.21 -11.98
CA ILE A 66 -11.39 11.34 -11.12
C ILE A 66 -10.32 12.15 -11.85
N LEU A 67 -9.99 11.76 -13.08
CA LEU A 67 -8.95 12.41 -13.87
C LEU A 67 -9.32 13.85 -14.25
N ALA A 68 -10.58 14.12 -14.58
CA ALA A 68 -11.08 15.46 -14.86
C ALA A 68 -10.94 16.38 -13.63
N GLN A 69 -11.31 15.90 -12.45
CA GLN A 69 -11.17 16.67 -11.21
C GLN A 69 -9.69 16.88 -10.84
N ALA A 70 -8.85 15.85 -10.94
CA ALA A 70 -7.42 15.99 -10.70
C ALA A 70 -6.74 16.99 -11.63
N SER A 71 -7.14 17.01 -12.90
CA SER A 71 -6.60 17.94 -13.91
C SER A 71 -7.07 19.38 -13.72
N SER A 72 -8.30 19.58 -13.24
CA SER A 72 -8.88 20.91 -13.00
C SER A 72 -8.50 21.51 -11.65
N ALA A 73 -8.01 20.71 -10.71
CA ALA A 73 -7.62 21.16 -9.37
C ALA A 73 -6.49 22.19 -9.41
N LYS A 74 -6.56 23.17 -8.53
CA LYS A 74 -5.53 24.22 -8.39
C LYS A 74 -5.15 24.37 -6.92
N PRO A 75 -3.95 23.99 -6.54
CA PRO A 75 -2.90 23.38 -7.39
C PRO A 75 -3.22 21.94 -7.82
N SER A 76 -2.70 21.54 -8.98
CA SER A 76 -2.85 20.16 -9.45
C SER A 76 -2.13 19.19 -8.49
N PRO A 77 -2.68 17.99 -8.23
CA PRO A 77 -2.08 17.03 -7.32
C PRO A 77 -0.75 16.50 -7.87
N ARG A 78 0.26 16.48 -7.02
CA ARG A 78 1.55 15.83 -7.28
C ARG A 78 1.55 14.38 -6.80
N LEU A 79 0.63 14.07 -5.89
CA LEU A 79 0.40 12.74 -5.35
C LEU A 79 -1.08 12.40 -5.47
N LEU A 80 -1.38 11.20 -5.96
CA LEU A 80 -2.74 10.66 -6.05
C LEU A 80 -2.74 9.23 -5.51
N VAL A 81 -3.64 8.94 -4.59
CA VAL A 81 -3.93 7.57 -4.13
C VAL A 81 -5.31 7.17 -4.66
N ALA A 82 -5.42 5.99 -5.25
CA ALA A 82 -6.69 5.37 -5.65
C ALA A 82 -6.95 4.12 -4.80
N ASP A 83 -7.92 4.19 -3.90
CA ASP A 83 -8.26 3.15 -2.91
C ASP A 83 -9.73 2.71 -3.05
N SER A 84 -9.99 1.56 -3.70
CA SER A 84 -9.08 0.64 -4.36
C SER A 84 -9.28 0.64 -5.89
N ILE A 85 -8.30 0.10 -6.60
CA ILE A 85 -8.39 -0.05 -8.07
C ILE A 85 -9.55 -0.95 -8.51
N GLN A 86 -9.96 -1.89 -7.65
CA GLN A 86 -11.06 -2.80 -7.93
C GLN A 86 -12.42 -2.13 -7.95
N THR A 87 -12.59 -1.01 -7.27
CA THR A 87 -13.86 -0.25 -7.27
C THR A 87 -13.97 0.71 -8.44
N LEU A 88 -12.83 1.00 -9.10
CA LEU A 88 -12.81 1.92 -10.22
C LEU A 88 -13.37 1.28 -11.50
N TRP A 89 -14.00 2.11 -12.29
CA TRP A 89 -14.55 1.72 -13.59
C TRP A 89 -14.41 2.85 -14.60
N SER A 90 -14.41 2.48 -15.88
CA SER A 90 -14.35 3.38 -17.02
C SER A 90 -15.66 3.32 -17.83
N GLU A 91 -16.16 4.46 -18.23
CA GLU A 91 -17.33 4.59 -19.10
C GLU A 91 -17.14 3.94 -20.48
N LEU A 92 -15.91 3.66 -20.88
CA LEU A 92 -15.59 3.03 -22.16
C LEU A 92 -15.94 1.54 -22.20
N LEU A 93 -16.17 0.90 -21.06
CA LEU A 93 -16.41 -0.53 -20.95
C LEU A 93 -17.76 -0.81 -20.29
N THR A 94 -18.51 -1.74 -20.84
CA THR A 94 -19.79 -2.21 -20.27
C THR A 94 -19.63 -3.27 -19.18
N ALA A 95 -18.42 -3.75 -18.96
CA ALA A 95 -18.13 -4.74 -17.92
C ALA A 95 -18.34 -4.16 -16.53
N ALA A 96 -18.72 -5.00 -15.56
CA ALA A 96 -18.91 -4.59 -14.18
C ALA A 96 -17.61 -4.10 -13.51
N PRO A 97 -17.68 -3.14 -12.57
CA PRO A 97 -16.55 -2.78 -11.72
C PRO A 97 -15.93 -4.03 -11.07
N GLY A 98 -14.60 -4.02 -10.89
CA GLY A 98 -13.86 -5.18 -10.35
C GLY A 98 -13.55 -6.28 -11.36
N SER A 99 -14.15 -6.27 -12.56
CA SER A 99 -13.74 -7.18 -13.63
C SER A 99 -12.31 -6.89 -14.10
N VAL A 100 -11.62 -7.91 -14.63
CA VAL A 100 -10.24 -7.79 -15.14
C VAL A 100 -10.12 -6.67 -16.16
N SER A 101 -11.08 -6.55 -17.06
CA SER A 101 -11.09 -5.51 -18.11
C SER A 101 -11.21 -4.11 -17.51
N GLN A 102 -12.11 -3.89 -16.54
CA GLN A 102 -12.28 -2.59 -15.87
C GLN A 102 -11.05 -2.21 -15.07
N VAL A 103 -10.49 -3.13 -14.30
CA VAL A 103 -9.27 -2.90 -13.52
C VAL A 103 -8.10 -2.51 -14.42
N ARG A 104 -7.92 -3.22 -15.55
CA ARG A 104 -6.87 -2.90 -16.53
C ARG A 104 -7.06 -1.54 -17.19
N GLU A 105 -8.29 -1.23 -17.63
CA GLU A 105 -8.58 0.04 -18.29
C GLU A 105 -8.41 1.22 -17.34
N SER A 106 -8.96 1.13 -16.13
CA SER A 106 -8.82 2.15 -15.11
C SER A 106 -7.35 2.40 -14.76
N ALA A 107 -6.57 1.33 -14.58
CA ALA A 107 -5.14 1.44 -14.34
C ALA A 107 -4.39 2.05 -15.53
N ALA A 108 -4.73 1.68 -16.78
CA ALA A 108 -4.10 2.24 -17.97
C ALA A 108 -4.29 3.75 -18.06
N LYS A 109 -5.51 4.25 -17.75
CA LYS A 109 -5.81 5.69 -17.73
C LYS A 109 -5.02 6.41 -16.64
N LEU A 110 -4.94 5.85 -15.43
CA LEU A 110 -4.18 6.41 -14.33
C LEU A 110 -2.66 6.41 -14.60
N VAL A 111 -2.13 5.37 -15.25
CA VAL A 111 -0.73 5.31 -15.70
C VAL A 111 -0.44 6.36 -16.76
N ARG A 112 -1.34 6.55 -17.72
CA ARG A 112 -1.21 7.61 -18.73
C ARG A 112 -1.21 8.98 -18.09
N PHE A 113 -2.18 9.27 -17.22
CA PHE A 113 -2.27 10.52 -16.48
C PHE A 113 -0.98 10.80 -15.68
N ALA A 114 -0.47 9.80 -14.97
CA ALA A 114 0.78 9.92 -14.22
C ALA A 114 1.96 10.33 -15.12
N LYS A 115 2.07 9.75 -16.31
CA LYS A 115 3.14 10.05 -17.27
C LYS A 115 3.00 11.44 -17.91
N GLU A 116 1.79 11.85 -18.21
CA GLU A 116 1.52 13.13 -18.86
C GLU A 116 1.67 14.33 -17.91
N THR A 117 1.29 14.15 -16.64
CA THR A 117 1.28 15.23 -15.63
C THR A 117 2.49 15.23 -14.70
N GLY A 118 3.24 14.12 -14.64
CA GLY A 118 4.29 13.92 -13.64
C GLY A 118 3.74 13.65 -12.23
N THR A 119 2.44 13.35 -12.09
CA THR A 119 1.81 12.99 -10.82
C THR A 119 2.26 11.59 -10.39
N SER A 120 2.68 11.44 -9.15
CA SER A 120 2.93 10.13 -8.55
C SER A 120 1.62 9.49 -8.15
N VAL A 121 1.30 8.32 -8.73
CA VAL A 121 0.04 7.61 -8.49
C VAL A 121 0.30 6.33 -7.70
N PHE A 122 -0.45 6.15 -6.62
CA PHE A 122 -0.49 4.93 -5.83
C PHE A 122 -1.83 4.24 -6.03
N LEU A 123 -1.78 2.98 -6.44
CA LEU A 123 -2.95 2.12 -6.62
C LEU A 123 -3.01 1.13 -5.45
N VAL A 124 -4.13 1.09 -4.74
CA VAL A 124 -4.39 0.06 -3.74
C VAL A 124 -5.08 -1.11 -4.41
N GLY A 125 -4.56 -2.31 -4.21
CA GLY A 125 -5.14 -3.55 -4.74
C GLY A 125 -5.33 -4.61 -3.64
N HIS A 126 -6.43 -5.36 -3.70
CA HIS A 126 -6.63 -6.54 -2.87
C HIS A 126 -6.06 -7.77 -3.58
N VAL A 127 -5.26 -8.56 -2.87
CA VAL A 127 -4.79 -9.87 -3.33
C VAL A 127 -5.66 -10.92 -2.67
N THR A 128 -6.25 -11.80 -3.45
CA THR A 128 -6.86 -13.01 -2.89
C THR A 128 -5.81 -14.11 -2.87
N LYS A 129 -5.75 -14.88 -1.78
CA LYS A 129 -4.82 -16.03 -1.61
C LYS A 129 -4.96 -17.07 -2.72
N GLU A 130 -6.10 -17.09 -3.40
CA GLU A 130 -6.43 -18.07 -4.44
C GLU A 130 -6.18 -17.59 -5.88
N GLY A 131 -5.70 -16.37 -6.09
CA GLY A 131 -5.32 -15.84 -7.41
C GLY A 131 -6.45 -15.66 -8.42
N GLY A 132 -7.72 -15.79 -8.01
CA GLY A 132 -8.89 -15.89 -8.90
C GLY A 132 -9.61 -14.61 -9.28
N ILE A 133 -9.33 -13.47 -8.65
CA ILE A 133 -9.95 -12.18 -9.01
C ILE A 133 -8.86 -11.26 -9.55
N ALA A 134 -9.23 -10.38 -10.48
CA ALA A 134 -8.38 -9.38 -11.12
C ALA A 134 -7.52 -8.60 -10.09
N GLY A 135 -6.52 -9.29 -9.61
CA GLY A 135 -5.63 -8.82 -8.57
C GLY A 135 -4.39 -8.14 -9.13
N PRO A 136 -3.44 -7.81 -8.30
CA PRO A 136 -2.21 -7.11 -8.64
C PRO A 136 -1.43 -7.70 -9.81
N ARG A 137 -1.46 -9.03 -10.03
CA ARG A 137 -0.74 -9.69 -11.13
C ARG A 137 -1.08 -9.12 -12.51
N VAL A 138 -2.33 -8.74 -12.73
CA VAL A 138 -2.76 -8.14 -14.01
C VAL A 138 -2.11 -6.77 -14.23
N LEU A 139 -1.79 -6.05 -13.15
CA LEU A 139 -1.26 -4.70 -13.17
C LEU A 139 0.27 -4.64 -13.06
N GLU A 140 0.92 -5.72 -12.65
CA GLU A 140 2.38 -5.75 -12.39
C GLU A 140 3.20 -5.27 -13.58
N HIS A 141 2.76 -5.58 -14.80
CA HIS A 141 3.46 -5.16 -16.02
C HIS A 141 3.23 -3.68 -16.37
N MET A 142 2.16 -3.09 -15.88
CA MET A 142 1.75 -1.72 -16.20
C MET A 142 2.36 -0.66 -15.30
N VAL A 143 2.72 -1.05 -14.07
CA VAL A 143 3.22 -0.15 -13.02
C VAL A 143 4.74 -0.21 -12.89
N ASP A 144 5.32 0.80 -12.24
CA ASP A 144 6.78 0.92 -12.10
C ASP A 144 7.31 0.18 -10.85
N ALA A 145 6.51 0.12 -9.81
CA ALA A 145 6.82 -0.62 -8.59
C ALA A 145 5.60 -1.38 -8.08
N VAL A 146 5.84 -2.54 -7.49
CA VAL A 146 4.84 -3.37 -6.82
C VAL A 146 5.33 -3.66 -5.42
N LEU A 147 4.52 -3.28 -4.44
CA LEU A 147 4.77 -3.50 -3.03
C LEU A 147 3.67 -4.42 -2.49
N TYR A 148 4.05 -5.45 -1.73
CA TYR A 148 3.11 -6.28 -1.00
C TYR A 148 3.13 -5.93 0.47
N PHE A 149 1.95 -5.71 1.03
CA PHE A 149 1.74 -5.46 2.44
C PHE A 149 1.17 -6.71 3.08
N GLU A 150 1.97 -7.32 3.94
CA GLU A 150 1.77 -8.67 4.48
C GLU A 150 1.71 -8.62 6.01
N GLY A 151 1.07 -9.62 6.62
CA GLY A 151 1.03 -9.78 8.07
C GLY A 151 0.21 -10.98 8.47
N GLU A 152 0.55 -11.59 9.59
CA GLU A 152 -0.19 -12.73 10.14
C GLU A 152 -1.44 -12.24 10.90
N ALA A 153 -2.49 -13.07 10.87
CA ALA A 153 -3.69 -12.82 11.66
C ALA A 153 -3.34 -12.79 13.15
N GLY A 154 -3.77 -11.74 13.85
CA GLY A 154 -3.47 -11.54 15.26
C GLY A 154 -2.10 -10.91 15.57
N SER A 155 -1.17 -10.87 14.63
CA SER A 155 0.08 -10.14 14.81
C SER A 155 -0.14 -8.64 14.68
N ARG A 156 0.55 -7.86 15.51
CA ARG A 156 0.61 -6.41 15.37
C ARG A 156 1.59 -5.95 14.30
N PHE A 157 2.47 -6.83 13.85
CA PHE A 157 3.50 -6.49 12.88
C PHE A 157 3.01 -6.66 11.46
N ARG A 158 3.48 -5.78 10.59
CA ARG A 158 3.21 -5.76 9.15
C ARG A 158 4.52 -5.59 8.41
N VAL A 159 4.63 -6.26 7.29
CA VAL A 159 5.81 -6.19 6.41
C VAL A 159 5.40 -5.63 5.07
N LEU A 160 6.07 -4.60 4.60
CA LEU A 160 5.96 -4.07 3.26
C LEU A 160 7.16 -4.58 2.45
N ARG A 161 6.90 -5.41 1.47
CA ARG A 161 7.93 -6.04 0.63
C ARG A 161 7.89 -5.48 -0.79
N ALA A 162 9.04 -5.04 -1.30
CA ALA A 162 9.18 -4.66 -2.71
C ALA A 162 9.33 -5.93 -3.57
N PHE A 163 8.33 -6.20 -4.41
CA PHE A 163 8.33 -7.33 -5.35
C PHE A 163 8.85 -6.93 -6.74
N LYS A 164 8.51 -5.71 -7.17
CA LYS A 164 9.01 -5.10 -8.40
C LYS A 164 9.40 -3.66 -8.11
N ASN A 165 10.54 -3.24 -8.65
CA ASN A 165 10.98 -1.86 -8.54
C ASN A 165 11.85 -1.49 -9.75
N ARG A 166 11.34 -0.61 -10.62
CA ARG A 166 12.11 -0.11 -11.77
C ARG A 166 13.19 0.91 -11.40
N PHE A 167 13.11 1.46 -10.18
CA PHE A 167 13.97 2.55 -9.74
C PHE A 167 15.04 2.13 -8.73
N GLY A 168 15.08 0.86 -8.36
CA GLY A 168 16.02 0.38 -7.35
C GLY A 168 15.94 -1.13 -7.10
N ALA A 169 16.47 -1.54 -5.97
CA ALA A 169 16.50 -2.95 -5.59
C ALA A 169 15.09 -3.51 -5.34
N VAL A 170 14.93 -4.80 -5.58
CA VAL A 170 13.78 -5.61 -5.18
C VAL A 170 14.10 -6.38 -3.90
N ASN A 171 13.09 -6.95 -3.26
CA ASN A 171 13.20 -7.67 -1.98
C ASN A 171 13.58 -6.78 -0.77
N GLU A 172 13.47 -5.47 -0.91
CA GLU A 172 13.58 -4.57 0.22
C GLU A 172 12.37 -4.69 1.15
N LEU A 173 12.62 -4.62 2.45
CA LEU A 173 11.60 -4.75 3.49
C LEU A 173 11.44 -3.49 4.30
N GLY A 174 10.19 -3.08 4.51
CA GLY A 174 9.77 -2.17 5.56
C GLY A 174 8.98 -2.93 6.61
N VAL A 175 9.31 -2.80 7.88
CA VAL A 175 8.58 -3.44 8.97
C VAL A 175 7.87 -2.38 9.79
N PHE A 176 6.59 -2.61 10.05
CA PHE A 176 5.72 -1.70 10.78
C PHE A 176 5.00 -2.42 11.92
N ALA A 177 4.72 -1.69 12.98
CA ALA A 177 3.84 -2.12 14.05
C ALA A 177 2.52 -1.36 13.96
N MET A 178 1.40 -2.08 13.92
CA MET A 178 0.06 -1.51 13.98
C MET A 178 -0.31 -1.24 15.44
N GLY A 179 -0.77 -0.05 15.73
CA GLY A 179 -1.27 0.37 17.03
C GLY A 179 -2.49 1.29 16.89
N ASP A 180 -2.98 1.81 18.01
CA ASP A 180 -4.16 2.69 18.04
C ASP A 180 -3.97 3.98 17.23
N LYS A 181 -2.73 4.45 17.12
CA LYS A 181 -2.33 5.62 16.32
C LYS A 181 -1.83 5.25 14.92
N GLY A 182 -2.21 4.08 14.41
CA GLY A 182 -1.84 3.60 13.07
C GLY A 182 -0.52 2.84 13.03
N LEU A 183 0.13 2.90 11.88
CA LEU A 183 1.37 2.19 11.61
C LEU A 183 2.58 3.03 12.04
N ARG A 184 3.51 2.38 12.70
CA ARG A 184 4.81 2.94 13.08
C ARG A 184 5.91 2.06 12.53
N GLU A 185 6.94 2.67 11.96
CA GLU A 185 8.12 1.94 11.52
C GLU A 185 8.80 1.25 12.71
N VAL A 186 9.28 0.04 12.45
CA VAL A 186 10.14 -0.72 13.39
C VAL A 186 11.59 -0.58 12.90
N PRO A 187 12.41 0.25 13.54
CA PRO A 187 13.78 0.53 13.09
C PRO A 187 14.69 -0.69 13.14
N ASN A 188 14.48 -1.57 14.12
CA ASN A 188 15.22 -2.82 14.29
C ASN A 188 14.29 -4.04 14.20
N PRO A 189 14.01 -4.56 13.00
CA PRO A 189 13.18 -5.75 12.83
C PRO A 189 13.75 -7.01 13.47
N SER A 190 15.06 -7.11 13.61
CA SER A 190 15.70 -8.26 14.26
C SER A 190 15.19 -8.50 15.68
N ALA A 191 14.85 -7.44 16.40
CA ALA A 191 14.27 -7.56 17.74
C ALA A 191 12.89 -8.26 17.78
N ILE A 192 12.21 -8.37 16.63
CA ILE A 192 10.92 -9.08 16.50
C ILE A 192 11.15 -10.59 16.34
N PHE A 193 12.23 -10.95 15.64
CA PHE A 193 12.54 -12.32 15.25
C PHE A 193 13.44 -13.04 16.29
N LEU A 194 13.87 -12.33 17.33
CA LEU A 194 14.57 -12.90 18.45
C LEU A 194 13.57 -13.12 19.59
N SER A 195 13.43 -14.35 20.06
CA SER A 195 12.69 -14.60 21.29
C SER A 195 13.39 -13.84 22.40
N GLY A 196 12.68 -12.96 23.10
CA GLY A 196 13.25 -12.07 24.12
C GLY A 196 13.82 -12.78 25.36
N SER A 197 14.13 -14.06 25.27
CA SER A 197 14.74 -14.82 26.36
C SER A 197 16.25 -14.56 26.36
N SER A 198 16.71 -13.90 27.40
CA SER A 198 18.14 -13.68 27.67
C SER A 198 18.92 -14.96 28.04
N THR A 199 18.25 -16.09 28.15
CA THR A 199 18.83 -17.39 28.49
C THR A 199 18.91 -18.27 27.25
N ALA A 200 20.11 -18.76 26.94
CA ALA A 200 20.31 -19.73 25.86
C ALA A 200 19.45 -20.98 26.12
N GLN A 201 18.58 -21.31 25.18
CA GLN A 201 17.77 -22.53 25.24
C GLN A 201 18.42 -23.62 24.39
N PRO A 202 18.50 -24.87 24.86
CA PRO A 202 18.96 -26.00 24.06
C PRO A 202 18.12 -26.10 22.78
N GLY A 203 18.76 -26.32 21.62
CA GLY A 203 18.11 -26.41 20.34
C GLY A 203 17.81 -25.05 19.68
N SER A 204 18.15 -23.92 20.28
CA SER A 204 18.00 -22.59 19.72
C SER A 204 19.34 -21.99 19.30
N ALA A 205 19.39 -21.40 18.10
CA ALA A 205 20.55 -20.69 17.60
C ALA A 205 20.13 -19.40 16.88
N VAL A 206 20.88 -18.33 17.08
CA VAL A 206 20.69 -17.10 16.34
C VAL A 206 21.55 -17.15 15.09
N MET A 207 20.93 -16.94 13.94
CA MET A 207 21.61 -16.80 12.66
C MET A 207 21.34 -15.43 12.02
N VAL A 208 22.27 -15.01 11.18
CA VAL A 208 22.07 -13.80 10.35
C VAL A 208 21.65 -14.24 8.98
N THR A 209 20.52 -13.72 8.52
CA THR A 209 20.05 -13.81 7.14
C THR A 209 20.05 -12.43 6.49
N ARG A 210 19.81 -12.37 5.19
CA ARG A 210 19.75 -11.12 4.44
C ARG A 210 18.50 -11.10 3.58
N GLU A 211 17.71 -10.03 3.73
CA GLU A 211 16.57 -9.73 2.86
C GLU A 211 16.84 -8.40 2.15
N GLY A 212 16.93 -8.43 0.83
CA GLY A 212 17.37 -7.28 0.05
C GLY A 212 18.76 -6.79 0.46
N THR A 213 18.84 -5.54 0.89
CA THR A 213 20.07 -4.93 1.43
C THR A 213 20.16 -5.01 2.96
N ARG A 214 19.09 -5.43 3.65
CA ARG A 214 19.00 -5.41 5.10
C ARG A 214 19.42 -6.75 5.73
N PRO A 215 20.43 -6.78 6.59
CA PRO A 215 20.73 -7.95 7.43
C PRO A 215 19.65 -8.08 8.51
N LEU A 216 19.21 -9.32 8.77
CA LEU A 216 18.25 -9.67 9.82
C LEU A 216 18.82 -10.78 10.68
N MET A 217 18.69 -10.64 12.00
CA MET A 217 18.92 -11.73 12.92
C MET A 217 17.62 -12.47 13.15
N VAL A 218 17.66 -13.78 13.03
CA VAL A 218 16.52 -14.68 13.27
C VAL A 218 16.93 -15.78 14.22
N GLU A 219 16.03 -16.17 15.09
CA GLU A 219 16.22 -17.32 15.94
C GLU A 219 15.67 -18.56 15.24
N VAL A 220 16.49 -19.57 15.13
CA VAL A 220 16.14 -20.88 14.57
C VAL A 220 16.09 -21.88 15.71
N GLN A 221 14.98 -22.60 15.84
CA GLN A 221 14.80 -23.64 16.84
C GLN A 221 14.70 -25.00 16.14
N ALA A 222 15.48 -25.96 16.62
CA ALA A 222 15.43 -27.35 16.19
C ALA A 222 14.91 -28.21 17.33
N LEU A 223 13.82 -28.91 17.08
CA LEU A 223 13.32 -29.98 17.97
C LEU A 223 13.77 -31.32 17.39
N VAL A 224 14.43 -32.12 18.21
CA VAL A 224 14.85 -33.47 17.85
C VAL A 224 14.05 -34.41 18.74
N ASP A 225 13.30 -35.33 18.12
CA ASP A 225 12.60 -36.43 18.80
C ASP A 225 13.56 -37.55 19.18
#